data_86102748fe8d36db04e53d424ac8f95f
#
_entry.id   86102748fe8d36db04e53d424ac8f95f
#
_cell.length_a   1.000
_cell.length_b   1.000
_cell.length_c   1.000
_cell.angle_alpha   90.00
_cell.angle_beta   90.00
_cell.angle_gamma   90.00
#
_symmetry.space_group_name_H-M   'P 1'
#
loop_
_entity.id
_entity.type
_entity.pdbx_description
1 polymer ?
#
loop_
_entity_poly.entity_id
_entity_poly.type
_entity_poly.pdbx_seq_one_letter_code
_entity_poly.pdbx_strand_id
1 'polypeptide(L)'
;DRCRQANAMDFDDLLLNTYLLFANHEDVRLKYADRFKYVLVDEYQDTNYAQQTIVLQLTKEHHKVCVVGDDAQSIYGFRGANIDNILNFNKFYSDAKMFKLEQNYRSTQLIVKAANSLISHNQHQIPKEVFSENDSGEKLVLKHAYSDKEEAVIVCNEIKRIRRIEKCDWSDFAILYRTNSQSRSFEEYMLKEGIPYRIFGGLSFYQRKE
;
A
#
# COMPACT_ATOMS: atom_id res chain seq x y z
N ASP A 1 -23.65 7.56 -17.40
CA ASP A 1 -24.72 8.52 -17.71
C ASP A 1 -25.71 8.78 -16.57
N ARG A 2 -25.92 7.82 -15.63
CA ARG A 2 -26.75 8.07 -14.43
C ARG A 2 -26.18 9.16 -13.53
N CYS A 3 -24.85 9.22 -13.36
CA CYS A 3 -24.20 10.27 -12.57
C CYS A 3 -24.46 11.66 -13.15
N ARG A 4 -24.37 11.82 -14.48
CA ARG A 4 -24.68 13.10 -15.16
C ARG A 4 -26.14 13.51 -14.97
N GLN A 5 -27.08 12.56 -15.09
CA GLN A 5 -28.52 12.83 -14.86
C GLN A 5 -28.80 13.22 -13.42
N ALA A 6 -28.07 12.64 -12.46
CA ALA A 6 -28.18 12.95 -11.03
C ALA A 6 -27.35 14.17 -10.60
N ASN A 7 -26.65 14.84 -11.52
CA ASN A 7 -25.68 15.90 -11.24
C ASN A 7 -24.66 15.49 -10.15
N ALA A 8 -24.16 14.26 -10.27
CA ALA A 8 -23.21 13.64 -9.36
C ALA A 8 -21.96 13.17 -10.11
N MET A 9 -20.88 12.96 -9.39
CA MET A 9 -19.61 12.40 -9.88
C MET A 9 -19.24 11.20 -9.04
N ASP A 10 -18.65 10.17 -9.64
CA ASP A 10 -17.96 9.13 -8.92
C ASP A 10 -16.48 9.50 -8.66
N PHE A 11 -15.73 8.63 -8.01
CA PHE A 11 -14.33 8.92 -7.68
C PHE A 11 -13.43 9.04 -8.92
N ASP A 12 -13.71 8.28 -9.97
CA ASP A 12 -12.96 8.34 -11.22
C ASP A 12 -13.26 9.64 -11.97
N ASP A 13 -14.52 10.07 -11.95
CA ASP A 13 -14.96 11.37 -12.50
C ASP A 13 -14.23 12.53 -11.82
N LEU A 14 -14.00 12.48 -10.51
CA LEU A 14 -13.27 13.54 -9.79
C LEU A 14 -11.84 13.69 -10.30
N LEU A 15 -11.14 12.59 -10.52
CA LEU A 15 -9.78 12.60 -11.06
C LEU A 15 -9.77 13.06 -12.53
N LEU A 16 -10.62 12.46 -13.35
CA LEU A 16 -10.69 12.78 -14.78
C LEU A 16 -11.07 14.24 -15.02
N ASN A 17 -12.09 14.74 -14.33
CA ASN A 17 -12.53 16.13 -14.50
C ASN A 17 -11.48 17.12 -13.97
N THR A 18 -10.75 16.80 -12.90
CA THR A 18 -9.63 17.63 -12.41
C THR A 18 -8.51 17.68 -13.44
N TYR A 19 -8.13 16.53 -14.00
CA TYR A 19 -7.14 16.46 -15.08
C TYR A 19 -7.55 17.31 -16.29
N LEU A 20 -8.79 17.17 -16.78
CA LEU A 20 -9.33 17.92 -17.91
C LEU A 20 -9.45 19.43 -17.62
N LEU A 21 -9.86 19.77 -16.40
CA LEU A 21 -9.97 21.17 -15.96
C LEU A 21 -8.60 21.85 -16.03
N PHE A 22 -7.56 21.24 -15.50
CA PHE A 22 -6.22 21.81 -15.52
C PHE A 22 -5.60 21.82 -16.93
N ALA A 23 -5.95 20.85 -17.77
CA ALA A 23 -5.48 20.81 -19.15
C ALA A 23 -6.12 21.90 -20.03
N ASN A 24 -7.40 22.22 -19.81
CA ASN A 24 -8.18 23.10 -20.68
C ASN A 24 -8.36 24.52 -20.14
N HIS A 25 -8.15 24.75 -18.83
CA HIS A 25 -8.35 26.02 -18.15
C HIS A 25 -7.10 26.44 -17.39
N GLU A 26 -6.20 27.09 -18.10
CA GLU A 26 -4.90 27.53 -17.55
C GLU A 26 -5.05 28.52 -16.39
N ASP A 27 -6.03 29.40 -16.44
CA ASP A 27 -6.34 30.36 -15.38
C ASP A 27 -6.69 29.65 -14.06
N VAL A 28 -7.48 28.59 -14.15
CA VAL A 28 -7.82 27.75 -12.99
C VAL A 28 -6.58 27.00 -12.49
N ARG A 29 -5.81 26.39 -13.39
CA ARG A 29 -4.55 25.69 -13.04
C ARG A 29 -3.58 26.61 -12.30
N LEU A 30 -3.32 27.82 -12.85
CA LEU A 30 -2.43 28.81 -12.25
C LEU A 30 -2.91 29.27 -10.86
N LYS A 31 -4.22 29.47 -10.70
CA LYS A 31 -4.81 29.82 -9.40
C LYS A 31 -4.48 28.78 -8.34
N TYR A 32 -4.58 27.47 -8.65
CA TYR A 32 -4.25 26.41 -7.72
C TYR A 32 -2.74 26.20 -7.55
N ALA A 33 -1.96 26.34 -8.62
CA ALA A 33 -0.49 26.31 -8.56
C ALA A 33 0.06 27.42 -7.66
N ASP A 34 -0.54 28.62 -7.72
CA ASP A 34 -0.15 29.72 -6.82
C ASP A 34 -0.59 29.48 -5.37
N ARG A 35 -1.74 28.86 -5.17
CA ARG A 35 -2.24 28.52 -3.83
C ARG A 35 -1.40 27.45 -3.12
N PHE A 36 -0.99 26.42 -3.85
CA PHE A 36 -0.21 25.29 -3.33
C PHE A 36 1.27 25.50 -3.56
N LYS A 37 1.92 26.21 -2.64
CA LYS A 37 3.36 26.56 -2.74
C LYS A 37 4.30 25.36 -2.70
N TYR A 38 3.88 24.25 -2.09
CA TYR A 38 4.57 22.97 -2.03
C TYR A 38 3.55 21.85 -2.24
N VAL A 39 3.93 20.85 -3.02
CA VAL A 39 3.14 19.65 -3.25
C VAL A 39 3.93 18.45 -2.72
N LEU A 40 3.35 17.77 -1.74
CA LEU A 40 3.93 16.55 -1.17
C LEU A 40 3.01 15.38 -1.50
N VAL A 41 3.57 14.31 -2.05
CA VAL A 41 2.81 13.13 -2.45
C VAL A 41 3.43 11.91 -1.77
N ASP A 42 2.61 11.20 -1.02
CA ASP A 42 2.98 9.92 -0.41
C ASP A 42 2.51 8.75 -1.27
N GLU A 43 3.11 7.57 -1.06
CA GLU A 43 2.81 6.34 -1.83
C GLU A 43 2.85 6.55 -3.35
N TYR A 44 3.85 7.31 -3.82
CA TYR A 44 3.90 7.76 -5.22
C TYR A 44 4.01 6.62 -6.23
N GLN A 45 4.52 5.45 -5.83
CA GLN A 45 4.57 4.25 -6.66
C GLN A 45 3.18 3.72 -7.07
N ASP A 46 2.12 4.12 -6.34
CA ASP A 46 0.75 3.67 -6.60
C ASP A 46 -0.07 4.68 -7.42
N THR A 47 0.56 5.76 -7.86
CA THR A 47 -0.12 6.78 -8.66
C THR A 47 -0.38 6.30 -10.09
N ASN A 48 -1.56 6.64 -10.61
CA ASN A 48 -1.92 6.45 -12.01
C ASN A 48 -1.53 7.66 -12.88
N TYR A 49 -1.73 7.54 -14.20
CA TYR A 49 -1.41 8.60 -15.15
C TYR A 49 -2.11 9.93 -14.86
N ALA A 50 -3.40 9.91 -14.53
CA ALA A 50 -4.16 11.13 -14.26
C ALA A 50 -3.65 11.83 -13.00
N GLN A 51 -3.39 11.08 -11.93
CA GLN A 51 -2.84 11.61 -10.67
C GLN A 51 -1.46 12.23 -10.90
N GLN A 52 -0.57 11.54 -11.59
CA GLN A 52 0.75 12.08 -11.95
C GLN A 52 0.62 13.37 -12.76
N THR A 53 -0.24 13.39 -13.78
CA THR A 53 -0.41 14.56 -14.63
C THR A 53 -0.95 15.75 -13.85
N ILE A 54 -1.89 15.54 -12.91
CA ILE A 54 -2.37 16.60 -12.01
C ILE A 54 -1.22 17.19 -11.20
N VAL A 55 -0.35 16.34 -10.63
CA VAL A 55 0.84 16.80 -9.88
C VAL A 55 1.76 17.62 -10.78
N LEU A 56 2.08 17.12 -11.97
CA LEU A 56 2.92 17.83 -12.94
C LEU A 56 2.34 19.20 -13.32
N GLN A 57 1.02 19.28 -13.56
CA GLN A 57 0.35 20.53 -13.91
C GLN A 57 0.33 21.53 -12.75
N LEU A 58 0.16 21.09 -11.51
CA LEU A 58 0.19 21.95 -10.34
C LEU A 58 1.58 22.50 -10.04
N THR A 59 2.63 21.74 -10.35
CA THR A 59 4.01 22.09 -9.99
C THR A 59 4.84 22.66 -11.14
N LYS A 60 4.25 22.74 -12.33
CA LYS A 60 4.90 23.17 -13.58
C LYS A 60 5.67 24.48 -13.45
N GLU A 61 5.13 25.46 -12.72
CA GLU A 61 5.69 26.80 -12.61
C GLU A 61 6.77 26.92 -11.52
N HIS A 62 6.63 26.17 -10.44
CA HIS A 62 7.50 26.38 -9.27
C HIS A 62 8.40 25.18 -8.94
N HIS A 63 8.14 24.00 -9.49
CA HIS A 63 8.88 22.74 -9.28
C HIS A 63 9.07 22.34 -7.81
N LYS A 64 8.26 22.91 -6.90
CA LYS A 64 8.33 22.62 -5.45
C LYS A 64 7.48 21.40 -5.13
N VAL A 65 8.04 20.24 -5.44
CA VAL A 65 7.40 18.94 -5.24
C VAL A 65 8.33 18.03 -4.44
N CYS A 66 7.75 17.26 -3.54
CA CYS A 66 8.41 16.16 -2.85
C CYS A 66 7.54 14.94 -2.97
N VAL A 67 8.09 13.84 -3.44
CA VAL A 67 7.40 12.56 -3.51
C VAL A 67 8.08 11.56 -2.61
N VAL A 68 7.28 10.78 -1.90
CA VAL A 68 7.73 9.67 -1.06
C VAL A 68 7.09 8.40 -1.58
N GLY A 69 7.83 7.32 -1.61
CA GLY A 69 7.30 6.03 -2.05
C GLY A 69 8.34 4.94 -1.99
N ASP A 70 7.88 3.72 -2.16
CA ASP A 70 8.69 2.51 -2.20
C ASP A 70 8.32 1.70 -3.45
N ASP A 71 9.18 1.72 -4.44
CA ASP A 71 8.99 0.97 -5.69
C ASP A 71 8.80 -0.54 -5.46
N ALA A 72 9.41 -1.09 -4.40
CA ALA A 72 9.21 -2.48 -3.99
C ALA A 72 7.79 -2.81 -3.53
N GLN A 73 7.01 -1.79 -3.13
CA GLN A 73 5.63 -1.92 -2.69
C GLN A 73 4.60 -1.57 -3.77
N SER A 74 5.00 -1.37 -5.02
CA SER A 74 4.11 -1.10 -6.15
C SER A 74 3.32 -2.36 -6.54
N ILE A 75 2.18 -2.58 -5.90
CA ILE A 75 1.33 -3.77 -6.09
C ILE A 75 -0.03 -3.45 -6.72
N TYR A 76 -0.31 -2.18 -7.06
CA TYR A 76 -1.60 -1.73 -7.59
C TYR A 76 -1.61 -1.50 -9.11
N GLY A 77 -0.68 -2.10 -9.85
CA GLY A 77 -0.66 -2.05 -11.32
C GLY A 77 -1.96 -2.50 -11.96
N PHE A 78 -2.66 -3.50 -11.38
CA PHE A 78 -3.97 -3.96 -11.84
C PHE A 78 -5.11 -2.94 -11.66
N ARG A 79 -4.87 -1.86 -10.89
CA ARG A 79 -5.76 -0.70 -10.72
C ARG A 79 -5.29 0.53 -11.48
N GLY A 80 -4.32 0.38 -12.38
CA GLY A 80 -3.81 1.46 -13.21
C GLY A 80 -2.67 2.26 -12.61
N ALA A 81 -2.10 1.82 -11.46
CA ALA A 81 -0.87 2.40 -10.95
C ALA A 81 0.28 2.15 -11.93
N ASN A 82 1.16 3.14 -12.07
CA ASN A 82 2.30 3.07 -12.97
C ASN A 82 3.60 3.31 -12.21
N ILE A 83 4.36 2.23 -12.01
CA ILE A 83 5.65 2.28 -11.30
C ILE A 83 6.65 3.22 -11.98
N ASP A 84 6.54 3.44 -13.28
CA ASP A 84 7.41 4.35 -14.02
C ASP A 84 7.32 5.80 -13.52
N ASN A 85 6.24 6.16 -12.86
CA ASN A 85 6.07 7.48 -12.26
C ASN A 85 7.17 7.76 -11.22
N ILE A 86 7.48 6.79 -10.36
CA ILE A 86 8.54 6.92 -9.36
C ILE A 86 9.92 6.61 -9.94
N LEU A 87 10.06 5.57 -10.76
CA LEU A 87 11.34 5.17 -11.33
C LEU A 87 11.93 6.24 -12.28
N ASN A 88 11.06 6.95 -12.98
CA ASN A 88 11.45 7.99 -13.95
C ASN A 88 11.19 9.41 -13.45
N PHE A 89 11.04 9.64 -12.15
CA PHE A 89 10.73 10.96 -11.59
C PHE A 89 11.68 12.06 -12.08
N ASN A 90 12.98 11.76 -12.16
CA ASN A 90 14.00 12.70 -12.65
C ASN A 90 13.84 13.11 -14.14
N LYS A 91 13.04 12.37 -14.93
CA LYS A 91 12.73 12.80 -16.30
C LYS A 91 11.76 14.00 -16.33
N PHE A 92 10.95 14.14 -15.30
CA PHE A 92 9.99 15.24 -15.15
C PHE A 92 10.60 16.42 -14.37
N TYR A 93 11.49 16.13 -13.41
CA TYR A 93 12.17 17.10 -12.56
C TYR A 93 13.66 16.81 -12.56
N SER A 94 14.37 17.41 -13.54
CA SER A 94 15.79 17.13 -13.80
C SER A 94 16.73 17.52 -12.65
N ASP A 95 16.31 18.43 -11.80
CA ASP A 95 17.03 18.93 -10.62
C ASP A 95 16.62 18.22 -9.31
N ALA A 96 15.75 17.21 -9.40
CA ALA A 96 15.31 16.46 -8.23
C ALA A 96 16.48 15.72 -7.55
N LYS A 97 16.50 15.79 -6.22
CA LYS A 97 17.46 15.05 -5.40
C LYS A 97 16.76 13.82 -4.81
N MET A 98 17.37 12.67 -4.97
CA MET A 98 16.89 11.41 -4.40
C MET A 98 17.59 11.14 -3.07
N PHE A 99 16.80 10.83 -2.06
CA PHE A 99 17.26 10.35 -0.77
C PHE A 99 16.71 8.96 -0.53
N LYS A 100 17.55 8.03 -0.10
CA LYS A 100 17.15 6.67 0.22
C LYS A 100 17.03 6.52 1.74
N LEU A 101 15.86 6.09 2.19
CA LEU A 101 15.61 5.79 3.60
C LEU A 101 15.76 4.27 3.78
N GLU A 102 16.98 3.81 4.08
CA GLU A 102 17.31 2.38 4.09
C GLU A 102 17.18 1.75 5.49
N GLN A 103 17.12 2.55 6.55
CA GLN A 103 16.94 2.03 7.90
C GLN A 103 15.48 1.69 8.18
N ASN A 104 15.22 0.44 8.53
CA ASN A 104 13.92 -0.06 8.95
C ASN A 104 13.85 -0.11 10.48
N TYR A 105 12.92 0.63 11.06
CA TYR A 105 12.71 0.73 12.51
C TYR A 105 11.61 -0.20 13.02
N ARG A 106 10.86 -0.85 12.13
CA ARG A 106 9.70 -1.68 12.47
C ARG A 106 10.07 -3.12 12.73
N SER A 107 10.87 -3.71 11.86
CA SER A 107 11.06 -5.15 11.78
C SER A 107 12.41 -5.59 12.34
N THR A 108 12.48 -6.86 12.76
CA THR A 108 13.72 -7.51 13.15
C THR A 108 14.62 -7.78 11.93
N GLN A 109 15.91 -8.00 12.18
CA GLN A 109 16.90 -8.19 11.11
C GLN A 109 16.59 -9.37 10.18
N LEU A 110 16.08 -10.48 10.72
CA LEU A 110 15.74 -11.65 9.90
C LEU A 110 14.57 -11.40 8.96
N ILE A 111 13.58 -10.61 9.37
CA ILE A 111 12.47 -10.20 8.49
C ILE A 111 13.00 -9.30 7.36
N VAL A 112 13.80 -8.29 7.70
CA VAL A 112 14.38 -7.37 6.71
C VAL A 112 15.29 -8.11 5.73
N LYS A 113 16.12 -9.02 6.20
CA LYS A 113 16.99 -9.86 5.35
C LYS A 113 16.19 -10.71 4.37
N ALA A 114 15.08 -11.30 4.83
CA ALA A 114 14.20 -12.08 3.96
C ALA A 114 13.51 -11.20 2.91
N ALA A 115 13.05 -10.00 3.29
CA ALA A 115 12.45 -9.04 2.37
C ALA A 115 13.46 -8.57 1.30
N ASN A 116 14.70 -8.24 1.68
CA ASN A 116 15.77 -7.91 0.73
C ASN A 116 16.06 -9.06 -0.23
N SER A 117 16.13 -10.30 0.27
CA SER A 117 16.32 -11.48 -0.56
C SER A 117 15.20 -11.68 -1.57
N LEU A 118 13.95 -11.45 -1.16
CA LEU A 118 12.80 -11.54 -2.07
C LEU A 118 12.85 -10.46 -3.14
N ILE A 119 13.04 -9.20 -2.75
CA ILE A 119 12.98 -8.07 -3.67
C ILE A 119 14.19 -8.00 -4.62
N SER A 120 15.32 -8.61 -4.27
CA SER A 120 16.51 -8.67 -5.15
C SER A 120 16.25 -9.36 -6.50
N HIS A 121 15.16 -10.13 -6.62
CA HIS A 121 14.75 -10.76 -7.88
C HIS A 121 14.05 -9.78 -8.84
N ASN A 122 13.64 -8.62 -8.39
CA ASN A 122 13.05 -7.60 -9.26
C ASN A 122 14.14 -6.95 -10.12
N GLN A 123 13.88 -6.88 -11.44
CA GLN A 123 14.82 -6.27 -12.38
C GLN A 123 14.66 -4.75 -12.49
N HIS A 124 13.42 -4.27 -12.37
CA HIS A 124 13.07 -2.85 -12.47
C HIS A 124 12.82 -2.29 -11.07
N GLN A 125 13.85 -1.72 -10.47
CA GLN A 125 13.77 -1.16 -9.12
C GLN A 125 14.85 -0.09 -8.90
N ILE A 126 14.65 0.74 -7.90
CA ILE A 126 15.67 1.64 -7.36
C ILE A 126 16.57 0.82 -6.44
N PRO A 127 17.87 0.61 -6.76
CA PRO A 127 18.74 -0.19 -5.92
C PRO A 127 18.84 0.40 -4.52
N LYS A 128 18.50 -0.40 -3.50
CA LYS A 128 18.60 -0.05 -2.07
C LYS A 128 18.83 -1.30 -1.26
N GLU A 129 19.45 -1.14 -0.10
CA GLU A 129 19.65 -2.23 0.85
C GLU A 129 19.07 -1.80 2.19
N VAL A 130 17.90 -2.30 2.49
CA VAL A 130 17.22 -2.00 3.74
C VAL A 130 17.88 -2.77 4.88
N PHE A 131 18.18 -2.11 5.99
CA PHE A 131 18.76 -2.72 7.18
C PHE A 131 17.98 -2.36 8.43
N SER A 132 18.15 -3.15 9.49
CA SER A 132 17.55 -2.91 10.80
C SER A 132 18.60 -3.02 11.89
N GLU A 133 18.55 -2.11 12.85
CA GLU A 133 19.34 -2.14 14.08
C GLU A 133 18.59 -2.82 15.25
N ASN A 134 17.37 -3.27 15.01
CA ASN A 134 16.60 -4.05 15.97
C ASN A 134 17.27 -5.43 16.18
N ASP A 135 16.77 -6.18 17.15
CA ASP A 135 17.23 -7.54 17.43
C ASP A 135 17.17 -8.45 16.19
N SER A 136 17.92 -9.54 16.21
CA SER A 136 17.90 -10.53 15.14
C SER A 136 16.49 -11.06 14.87
N GLY A 137 15.70 -11.26 15.92
CA GLY A 137 14.34 -11.78 15.86
C GLY A 137 14.29 -13.30 15.66
N GLU A 138 13.06 -13.82 15.66
CA GLU A 138 12.77 -15.22 15.44
C GLU A 138 12.89 -15.60 13.96
N LYS A 139 13.22 -16.86 13.70
CA LYS A 139 13.28 -17.40 12.34
C LYS A 139 11.90 -17.41 11.69
N LEU A 140 11.87 -17.11 10.40
CA LEU A 140 10.66 -17.29 9.60
C LEU A 140 10.28 -18.78 9.53
N VAL A 141 9.00 -19.07 9.69
CA VAL A 141 8.47 -20.43 9.67
C VAL A 141 7.54 -20.60 8.47
N LEU A 142 7.81 -21.59 7.63
CA LEU A 142 6.94 -22.00 6.54
C LEU A 142 6.17 -23.24 6.97
N LYS A 143 4.85 -23.18 6.90
CA LYS A 143 3.95 -24.31 7.12
C LYS A 143 3.08 -24.55 5.90
N HIS A 144 2.96 -25.80 5.47
CA HIS A 144 2.08 -26.19 4.38
C HIS A 144 0.73 -26.63 4.94
N ALA A 145 -0.33 -26.29 4.23
CA ALA A 145 -1.69 -26.74 4.50
C ALA A 145 -2.29 -27.33 3.21
N TYR A 146 -3.13 -28.36 3.33
CA TYR A 146 -3.81 -29.00 2.21
C TYR A 146 -5.14 -28.33 1.85
N SER A 147 -5.64 -27.48 2.75
CA SER A 147 -6.89 -26.74 2.55
C SER A 147 -6.88 -25.42 3.33
N ASP A 148 -7.74 -24.49 2.93
CA ASP A 148 -8.02 -23.24 3.62
C ASP A 148 -8.50 -23.43 5.07
N LYS A 149 -9.26 -24.51 5.32
CA LYS A 149 -9.68 -24.87 6.69
C LYS A 149 -8.51 -25.32 7.55
N GLU A 150 -7.64 -26.16 7.00
CA GLU A 150 -6.43 -26.60 7.70
C GLU A 150 -5.47 -25.42 7.94
N GLU A 151 -5.33 -24.53 6.98
CA GLU A 151 -4.56 -23.29 7.14
C GLU A 151 -5.06 -22.47 8.34
N ALA A 152 -6.38 -22.26 8.44
CA ALA A 152 -6.98 -21.54 9.55
C ALA A 152 -6.70 -22.23 10.90
N VAL A 153 -6.82 -23.56 10.95
CA VAL A 153 -6.51 -24.35 12.15
C VAL A 153 -5.05 -24.18 12.58
N ILE A 154 -4.10 -24.33 11.63
CA ILE A 154 -2.68 -24.20 11.88
C ILE A 154 -2.34 -22.82 12.43
N VAL A 155 -2.82 -21.76 11.76
CA VAL A 155 -2.52 -20.38 12.13
C VAL A 155 -3.12 -20.04 13.50
N CYS A 156 -4.39 -20.35 13.73
CA CYS A 156 -5.05 -20.06 15.01
C CYS A 156 -4.43 -20.82 16.19
N ASN A 157 -4.03 -22.08 15.98
CA ASN A 157 -3.33 -22.85 17.02
C ASN A 157 -1.94 -22.24 17.31
N GLU A 158 -1.24 -21.76 16.30
CA GLU A 158 0.05 -21.11 16.50
C GLU A 158 -0.11 -19.78 17.27
N ILE A 159 -1.10 -18.97 16.94
CA ILE A 159 -1.44 -17.76 17.70
C ILE A 159 -1.71 -18.07 19.17
N LYS A 160 -2.54 -19.09 19.45
CA LYS A 160 -2.79 -19.51 20.84
C LYS A 160 -1.53 -19.99 21.56
N ARG A 161 -0.65 -20.73 20.85
CA ARG A 161 0.62 -21.22 21.39
C ARG A 161 1.52 -20.06 21.78
N ILE A 162 1.76 -19.13 20.84
CA ILE A 162 2.64 -17.96 21.04
C ILE A 162 2.07 -17.09 22.18
N ARG A 163 0.78 -16.76 22.12
CA ARG A 163 0.14 -15.97 23.17
C ARG A 163 0.33 -16.53 24.56
N ARG A 164 0.23 -17.85 24.71
CA ARG A 164 0.41 -18.53 26.00
C ARG A 164 1.85 -18.47 26.49
N ILE A 165 2.83 -18.60 25.58
CA ILE A 165 4.26 -18.63 25.92
C ILE A 165 4.76 -17.22 26.19
N GLU A 166 4.46 -16.28 25.33
CA GLU A 166 4.99 -14.90 25.38
C GLU A 166 4.11 -13.94 26.16
N LYS A 167 2.93 -14.39 26.61
CA LYS A 167 1.94 -13.60 27.37
C LYS A 167 1.54 -12.29 26.67
N CYS A 168 1.53 -12.31 25.34
CA CYS A 168 1.08 -11.16 24.52
C CYS A 168 -0.44 -11.11 24.37
N ASP A 169 -0.96 -9.97 23.90
CA ASP A 169 -2.38 -9.75 23.68
C ASP A 169 -2.82 -10.20 22.27
N TRP A 170 -4.12 -10.37 22.09
CA TRP A 170 -4.69 -10.72 20.77
C TRP A 170 -4.42 -9.65 19.71
N SER A 171 -4.29 -8.40 20.12
CA SER A 171 -3.97 -7.25 19.25
C SER A 171 -2.55 -7.26 18.69
N ASP A 172 -1.67 -8.10 19.24
CA ASP A 172 -0.28 -8.21 18.79
C ASP A 172 -0.13 -9.12 17.57
N PHE A 173 -1.22 -9.78 17.15
CA PHE A 173 -1.24 -10.66 16.00
C PHE A 173 -1.95 -10.04 14.82
N ALA A 174 -1.43 -10.29 13.61
CA ALA A 174 -2.08 -9.95 12.35
C ALA A 174 -2.02 -11.13 11.38
N ILE A 175 -3.13 -11.39 10.68
CA ILE A 175 -3.20 -12.36 9.59
C ILE A 175 -3.37 -11.58 8.30
N LEU A 176 -2.43 -11.74 7.37
CA LEU A 176 -2.46 -11.12 6.05
C LEU A 176 -2.81 -12.18 5.01
N TYR A 177 -3.72 -11.86 4.12
CA TYR A 177 -4.15 -12.73 3.03
C TYR A 177 -4.30 -11.96 1.72
N ARG A 178 -4.26 -12.66 0.60
CA ARG A 178 -4.27 -12.05 -0.73
C ARG A 178 -5.65 -11.56 -1.15
N THR A 179 -6.70 -12.28 -0.80
CA THR A 179 -8.08 -11.97 -1.20
C THR A 179 -9.03 -12.02 -0.01
N ASN A 180 -10.07 -11.17 -0.02
CA ASN A 180 -11.04 -11.12 1.06
C ASN A 180 -11.82 -12.44 1.25
N SER A 181 -11.89 -13.31 0.23
CA SER A 181 -12.53 -14.61 0.34
C SER A 181 -11.81 -15.57 1.30
N GLN A 182 -10.49 -15.39 1.46
CA GLN A 182 -9.69 -16.21 2.38
C GLN A 182 -10.02 -15.96 3.86
N SER A 183 -10.58 -14.79 4.20
CA SER A 183 -10.96 -14.48 5.58
C SER A 183 -11.97 -15.44 6.17
N ARG A 184 -12.85 -16.03 5.34
CA ARG A 184 -13.98 -16.85 5.79
C ARG A 184 -13.53 -18.03 6.65
N SER A 185 -12.56 -18.79 6.21
CA SER A 185 -12.08 -19.96 6.97
C SER A 185 -11.46 -19.56 8.30
N PHE A 186 -10.74 -18.42 8.35
CA PHE A 186 -10.25 -17.86 9.60
C PHE A 186 -11.36 -17.39 10.53
N GLU A 187 -12.37 -16.68 10.00
CA GLU A 187 -13.53 -16.21 10.78
C GLU A 187 -14.28 -17.38 11.41
N GLU A 188 -14.61 -18.40 10.60
CA GLU A 188 -15.32 -19.59 11.07
C GLU A 188 -14.56 -20.30 12.21
N TYR A 189 -13.25 -20.46 12.07
CA TYR A 189 -12.46 -21.14 13.08
C TYR A 189 -12.23 -20.28 14.34
N MET A 190 -11.98 -18.97 14.18
CA MET A 190 -11.83 -18.05 15.31
C MET A 190 -13.10 -17.94 16.16
N LEU A 191 -14.27 -17.87 15.51
CA LEU A 191 -15.57 -17.90 16.20
C LEU A 191 -15.76 -19.18 17.01
N LYS A 192 -15.47 -20.33 16.39
CA LYS A 192 -15.56 -21.64 17.04
C LYS A 192 -14.67 -21.73 18.28
N GLU A 193 -13.48 -21.16 18.22
CA GLU A 193 -12.46 -21.24 19.26
C GLU A 193 -12.50 -20.06 20.25
N GLY A 194 -13.46 -19.13 20.10
CA GLY A 194 -13.61 -17.95 20.96
C GLY A 194 -12.42 -16.97 20.87
N ILE A 195 -11.74 -16.92 19.72
CA ILE A 195 -10.65 -15.98 19.48
C ILE A 195 -11.24 -14.65 18.99
N PRO A 196 -11.04 -13.54 19.70
CA PRO A 196 -11.49 -12.23 19.23
C PRO A 196 -10.69 -11.79 18.00
N TYR A 197 -11.39 -11.24 16.99
CA TYR A 197 -10.75 -10.75 15.78
C TYR A 197 -11.44 -9.50 15.25
N ARG A 198 -10.74 -8.76 14.38
CA ARG A 198 -11.26 -7.63 13.63
C ARG A 198 -10.78 -7.74 12.17
N ILE A 199 -11.70 -7.50 11.22
CA ILE A 199 -11.36 -7.44 9.80
C ILE A 199 -11.19 -5.99 9.38
N PHE A 200 -10.11 -5.71 8.66
CA PHE A 200 -9.82 -4.42 8.06
C PHE A 200 -9.98 -4.50 6.55
N GLY A 201 -10.51 -3.43 5.94
CA GLY A 201 -10.62 -3.30 4.49
C GLY A 201 -11.81 -4.04 3.85
N GLY A 202 -12.75 -4.56 4.62
CA GLY A 202 -13.95 -5.23 4.12
C GLY A 202 -15.02 -5.38 5.19
N LEU A 203 -16.24 -5.76 4.75
CA LEU A 203 -17.26 -6.26 5.66
C LEU A 203 -16.92 -7.71 6.01
N SER A 204 -17.02 -8.07 7.29
CA SER A 204 -16.99 -9.47 7.73
C SER A 204 -17.94 -10.30 6.88
N PHE A 205 -17.59 -11.55 6.59
CA PHE A 205 -18.46 -12.46 5.86
C PHE A 205 -19.87 -12.50 6.46
N TYR A 206 -19.98 -12.52 7.79
CA TYR A 206 -21.25 -12.54 8.52
C TYR A 206 -22.00 -11.20 8.57
N GLN A 207 -21.38 -10.10 8.14
CA GLN A 207 -22.01 -8.77 8.06
C GLN A 207 -22.47 -8.40 6.65
N ARG A 208 -22.17 -9.23 5.64
CA ARG A 208 -22.64 -9.03 4.26
C ARG A 208 -24.14 -9.30 4.21
N LYS A 209 -24.90 -8.28 3.82
CA LYS A 209 -26.30 -8.50 3.41
C LYS A 209 -26.27 -9.13 2.02
N GLU A 210 -26.88 -10.29 1.88
CA GLU A 210 -27.17 -10.89 0.58
C GLU A 210 -28.23 -10.09 -0.17
#